data_638b70e9c3afc63aea64bad62818c808
#
_entry.id   638b70e9c3afc63aea64bad62818c808
#
_cell.length_a   1.000
_cell.length_b   1.000
_cell.length_c   1.000
_cell.angle_alpha   90.00
_cell.angle_beta   90.00
_cell.angle_gamma   90.00
#
_symmetry.space_group_name_H-M   'P 1'
#
loop_
_entity.id
_entity.type
_entity.pdbx_description
1 polymer ?
#
loop_
_entity_poly.entity_id
_entity_poly.type
_entity_poly.pdbx_seq_one_letter_code
_entity_poly.pdbx_strand_id
1 'polypeptide(L)'
;MMLPKKIPLFPLSNLILFPRINVPLNIFEERYIQMIDDAMKSNRLIGIIQPKKSGELKRPDLYNVGCAGKIISFSETNDGRYLIVLNGVCRFKIISEIENKKLYREFNINFDHFKKIGRAHV
;
A
#
# COMPACT_ATOMS: atom_id res chain seq x y z
N MET A 1 -0.88 -9.76 14.45
CA MET A 1 0.06 -9.28 13.43
C MET A 1 0.84 -8.09 13.95
N MET A 2 2.15 -8.11 13.78
CA MET A 2 2.97 -6.96 14.11
C MET A 2 2.93 -5.96 12.96
N LEU A 3 2.56 -4.71 13.27
CA LEU A 3 2.50 -3.66 12.26
C LEU A 3 3.89 -3.07 12.01
N PRO A 4 4.26 -2.87 10.75
CA PRO A 4 5.59 -2.37 10.41
C PRO A 4 5.72 -0.86 10.69
N LYS A 5 6.96 -0.38 10.79
CA LYS A 5 7.26 1.04 10.92
C LYS A 5 7.46 1.72 9.57
N LYS A 6 7.66 0.95 8.53
CA LYS A 6 7.79 1.47 7.16
C LYS A 6 7.02 0.58 6.20
N ILE A 7 6.59 1.15 5.09
CA ILE A 7 5.77 0.44 4.11
C ILE A 7 6.00 1.03 2.72
N PRO A 8 5.99 0.20 1.66
CA PRO A 8 5.94 0.72 0.30
C PRO A 8 4.55 1.26 0.02
N LEU A 9 4.46 2.37 -0.71
CA LEU A 9 3.18 3.01 -1.01
C LEU A 9 2.83 2.91 -2.48
N PHE A 10 1.56 2.62 -2.71
CA PHE A 10 0.94 2.58 -4.03
C PHE A 10 -0.08 3.72 -4.11
N PRO A 11 0.27 4.85 -4.74
CA PRO A 11 -0.67 5.95 -4.90
C PRO A 11 -1.75 5.60 -5.94
N LEU A 12 -3.00 5.66 -5.53
CA LEU A 12 -4.15 5.39 -6.41
C LEU A 12 -5.23 6.45 -6.16
N SER A 13 -5.61 7.17 -7.21
CA SER A 13 -6.56 8.27 -7.08
C SER A 13 -8.01 7.84 -6.99
N ASN A 14 -8.35 6.67 -7.52
CA ASN A 14 -9.73 6.21 -7.63
C ASN A 14 -10.05 4.99 -6.77
N LEU A 15 -9.23 4.74 -5.77
CA LEU A 15 -9.45 3.64 -4.83
C LEU A 15 -9.17 4.09 -3.41
N ILE A 16 -10.09 3.78 -2.51
CA ILE A 16 -9.89 3.94 -1.07
C ILE A 16 -9.98 2.55 -0.45
N LEU A 17 -8.92 2.15 0.25
CA LEU A 17 -8.90 0.87 0.95
C LEU A 17 -9.36 1.07 2.40
N PHE A 18 -10.24 0.21 2.87
CA PHE A 18 -10.71 0.22 4.24
C PHE A 18 -10.28 -1.05 4.96
N PRO A 19 -10.06 -0.99 6.29
CA PRO A 19 -9.79 -2.20 7.06
C PRO A 19 -10.88 -3.26 6.86
N ARG A 20 -10.46 -4.51 6.74
CA ARG A 20 -11.30 -5.71 6.58
C ARG A 20 -12.01 -5.82 5.23
N ILE A 21 -11.73 -4.93 4.29
CA ILE A 21 -12.32 -4.98 2.96
C ILE A 21 -11.30 -5.57 1.99
N ASN A 22 -11.75 -6.44 1.12
CA ASN A 22 -10.93 -7.02 0.07
C ASN A 22 -11.09 -6.22 -1.22
N VAL A 23 -9.97 -5.95 -1.88
CA VAL A 23 -9.95 -5.21 -3.14
C VAL A 23 -9.04 -5.93 -4.14
N PRO A 24 -9.54 -6.27 -5.33
CA PRO A 24 -8.70 -6.80 -6.39
C PRO A 24 -7.96 -5.68 -7.11
N LEU A 25 -6.71 -5.92 -7.45
CA LEU A 25 -5.88 -4.98 -8.22
C LEU A 25 -5.17 -5.70 -9.34
N ASN A 26 -5.06 -5.00 -10.47
CA ASN A 26 -4.30 -5.44 -11.63
C ASN A 26 -3.04 -4.58 -11.70
N ILE A 27 -1.89 -5.19 -11.49
CA ILE A 27 -0.60 -4.49 -11.42
C ILE A 27 0.13 -4.72 -12.74
N PHE A 28 0.49 -3.64 -13.44
CA PHE A 28 1.16 -3.74 -14.72
C PHE A 28 2.37 -2.80 -14.86
N GLU A 29 2.45 -1.71 -14.10
CA GLU A 29 3.59 -0.82 -14.17
C GLU A 29 4.81 -1.46 -13.51
N GLU A 30 5.97 -1.33 -14.15
CA GLU A 30 7.21 -1.98 -13.70
C GLU A 30 7.56 -1.65 -12.25
N ARG A 31 7.42 -0.38 -11.84
CA ARG A 31 7.72 0.02 -10.46
C ARG A 31 6.85 -0.72 -9.44
N TYR A 32 5.59 -1.01 -9.79
CA TYR A 32 4.70 -1.71 -8.87
C TYR A 32 4.81 -3.22 -8.96
N ILE A 33 5.22 -3.75 -10.11
CA ILE A 33 5.63 -5.16 -10.22
C ILE A 33 6.79 -5.41 -9.25
N GLN A 34 7.81 -4.53 -9.25
CA GLN A 34 8.93 -4.65 -8.31
C GLN A 34 8.46 -4.58 -6.86
N MET A 35 7.55 -3.65 -6.56
CA MET A 35 6.99 -3.50 -5.22
C MET A 35 6.32 -4.78 -4.74
N ILE A 36 5.50 -5.41 -5.60
CA ILE A 36 4.82 -6.66 -5.24
C ILE A 36 5.83 -7.79 -5.08
N ASP A 37 6.82 -7.90 -5.97
CA ASP A 37 7.87 -8.91 -5.83
C ASP A 37 8.56 -8.81 -4.46
N ASP A 38 8.93 -7.61 -4.08
CA ASP A 38 9.60 -7.38 -2.79
C ASP A 38 8.67 -7.65 -1.61
N ALA A 39 7.42 -7.23 -1.70
CA ALA A 39 6.43 -7.45 -0.64
C ALA A 39 6.17 -8.95 -0.43
N MET A 40 6.08 -9.72 -1.52
CA MET A 40 5.85 -11.16 -1.43
C MET A 40 7.00 -11.91 -0.77
N LYS A 41 8.21 -11.35 -0.82
CA LYS A 41 9.39 -11.92 -0.15
C LYS A 41 9.52 -11.49 1.31
N SER A 42 8.68 -10.60 1.77
CA SER A 42 8.75 -10.07 3.13
C SER A 42 7.41 -10.26 3.86
N ASN A 43 6.79 -9.18 4.31
CA ASN A 43 5.57 -9.28 5.14
C ASN A 43 4.26 -9.21 4.34
N ARG A 44 4.33 -9.06 3.01
CA ARG A 44 3.18 -8.97 2.10
C ARG A 44 2.28 -7.75 2.37
N LEU A 45 2.83 -6.71 2.97
CA LEU A 45 2.09 -5.48 3.24
C LEU A 45 2.50 -4.38 2.27
N ILE A 46 1.51 -3.72 1.71
CA ILE A 46 1.70 -2.49 0.92
C ILE A 46 0.68 -1.47 1.42
N GLY A 47 0.96 -0.19 1.19
CA GLY A 47 0.04 0.88 1.57
C GLY A 47 -0.65 1.47 0.37
N ILE A 48 -1.97 1.62 0.46
CA ILE A 48 -2.75 2.35 -0.54
C ILE A 48 -3.01 3.75 -0.01
N ILE A 49 -2.72 4.74 -0.84
CA ILE A 49 -2.87 6.13 -0.46
C ILE A 49 -3.31 6.94 -1.68
N GLN A 50 -4.04 8.03 -1.45
CA GLN A 50 -4.48 8.88 -2.53
C GLN A 50 -3.47 10.00 -2.78
N PRO A 51 -3.15 10.29 -4.04
CA PRO A 51 -2.40 11.50 -4.38
C PRO A 51 -3.32 12.72 -4.25
N LYS A 52 -2.75 13.87 -3.90
CA LYS A 52 -3.51 15.13 -3.77
C LYS A 52 -4.05 15.60 -5.11
N LYS A 53 -3.32 15.32 -6.20
CA LYS A 53 -3.76 15.59 -7.55
C LYS A 53 -3.72 14.31 -8.34
N SER A 54 -4.80 13.99 -9.01
CA SER A 54 -4.82 12.89 -9.96
C SER A 54 -3.99 13.28 -11.18
N GLY A 55 -3.48 12.27 -11.90
CA GLY A 55 -2.79 12.49 -13.14
C GLY A 55 -1.40 11.88 -13.20
N GLU A 56 -0.56 12.42 -14.06
CA GLU A 56 0.61 11.74 -14.59
C GLU A 56 1.91 12.01 -13.83
N LEU A 57 1.86 12.64 -12.67
CA LEU A 57 3.06 12.94 -11.91
C LEU A 57 3.72 11.65 -11.42
N LYS A 58 5.01 11.50 -11.66
CA LYS A 58 5.78 10.33 -11.21
C LYS A 58 5.88 10.27 -9.69
N ARG A 59 5.95 11.43 -9.06
CA ARG A 59 6.07 11.56 -7.60
C ARG A 59 5.06 12.57 -7.09
N PRO A 60 3.77 12.22 -7.13
CA PRO A 60 2.74 13.17 -6.67
C PRO A 60 2.84 13.44 -5.18
N ASP A 61 2.35 14.60 -4.78
CA ASP A 61 2.09 14.86 -3.36
C ASP A 61 0.96 13.95 -2.90
N LEU A 62 1.10 13.41 -1.69
CA LEU A 62 0.18 12.43 -1.14
C LEU A 62 -0.61 13.02 0.02
N TYR A 63 -1.83 12.55 0.20
CA TYR A 63 -2.54 12.81 1.45
C TYR A 63 -1.80 12.13 2.60
N ASN A 64 -2.07 12.57 3.83
CA ASN A 64 -1.31 12.12 4.99
C ASN A 64 -1.75 10.76 5.52
N VAL A 65 -2.92 10.30 5.15
CA VAL A 65 -3.51 9.06 5.68
C VAL A 65 -3.76 8.09 4.56
N GLY A 66 -3.31 6.86 4.74
CA GLY A 66 -3.56 5.75 3.84
C GLY A 66 -4.01 4.53 4.62
N CYS A 67 -4.07 3.38 3.95
CA CYS A 67 -4.43 2.11 4.57
C CYS A 67 -3.47 1.02 4.13
N ALA A 68 -2.91 0.30 5.11
CA ALA A 68 -2.10 -0.87 4.83
C ALA A 68 -3.00 -2.01 4.40
N GLY A 69 -2.57 -2.72 3.36
CA GLY A 69 -3.25 -3.92 2.89
C GLY A 69 -2.30 -5.09 2.83
N LYS A 70 -2.82 -6.27 3.17
CA LYS A 70 -2.07 -7.51 3.05
C LYS A 70 -2.44 -8.19 1.73
N ILE A 71 -1.44 -8.66 1.01
CA ILE A 71 -1.65 -9.44 -0.21
C ILE A 71 -2.10 -10.83 0.21
N ILE A 72 -3.36 -11.16 -0.04
CA ILE A 72 -3.95 -12.45 0.35
C ILE A 72 -4.13 -13.38 -0.84
N SER A 73 -3.98 -12.87 -2.07
CA SER A 73 -4.06 -13.67 -3.28
C SER A 73 -3.14 -13.06 -4.33
N PHE A 74 -2.46 -13.91 -5.08
CA PHE A 74 -1.52 -13.50 -6.10
C PHE A 74 -1.57 -14.48 -7.28
N SER A 75 -1.63 -13.94 -8.49
CA SER A 75 -1.42 -14.71 -9.70
C SER A 75 -0.78 -13.83 -10.76
N GLU A 76 -0.08 -14.46 -11.68
CA GLU A 76 0.56 -13.77 -12.79
C GLU A 76 -0.12 -14.16 -14.09
N THR A 77 -0.39 -13.16 -14.94
CA THR A 77 -0.97 -13.41 -16.26
C THR A 77 0.13 -13.77 -17.27
N ASN A 78 -0.29 -14.29 -18.44
CA ASN A 78 0.66 -14.68 -19.48
C ASN A 78 1.46 -13.49 -20.03
N ASP A 79 0.91 -12.28 -19.94
CA ASP A 79 1.57 -11.06 -20.42
C ASP A 79 2.32 -10.30 -19.33
N GLY A 80 2.56 -10.94 -18.17
CA GLY A 80 3.42 -10.38 -17.14
C GLY A 80 2.76 -9.41 -16.18
N ARG A 81 1.44 -9.32 -16.18
CA ARG A 81 0.71 -8.53 -15.19
C ARG A 81 0.48 -9.34 -13.93
N TYR A 82 0.35 -8.67 -12.80
CA TYR A 82 0.02 -9.33 -11.53
C TYR A 82 -1.42 -9.02 -11.14
N LEU A 83 -2.16 -10.07 -10.83
CA LEU A 83 -3.50 -9.96 -10.27
C LEU A 83 -3.40 -10.29 -8.79
N ILE A 84 -3.69 -9.33 -7.94
CA ILE A 84 -3.61 -9.51 -6.49
C ILE A 84 -4.94 -9.15 -5.85
N VAL A 85 -5.17 -9.67 -4.65
CA VAL A 85 -6.24 -9.22 -3.78
C VAL A 85 -5.61 -8.70 -2.51
N LEU A 86 -5.96 -7.48 -2.14
CA LEU A 86 -5.55 -6.86 -0.89
C LEU A 86 -6.67 -6.97 0.13
N ASN A 87 -6.32 -7.33 1.35
CA ASN A 87 -7.22 -7.21 2.49
C ASN A 87 -6.75 -6.04 3.35
N GLY A 88 -7.61 -5.05 3.57
CA GLY A 88 -7.28 -3.90 4.39
C GLY A 88 -7.00 -4.32 5.82
N VAL A 89 -5.91 -3.80 6.38
CA VAL A 89 -5.45 -4.16 7.73
C VAL A 89 -5.70 -3.03 8.71
N CYS A 90 -5.13 -1.86 8.44
CA CYS A 90 -5.19 -0.74 9.37
C CYS A 90 -4.81 0.54 8.64
N ARG A 91 -5.47 1.64 8.98
CA ARG A 91 -5.07 2.95 8.48
C ARG A 91 -3.77 3.38 9.14
N PHE A 92 -3.02 4.20 8.44
CA PHE A 92 -1.77 4.75 8.93
C PHE A 92 -1.66 6.23 8.58
N LYS A 93 -0.77 6.90 9.29
CA LYS A 93 -0.38 8.26 8.98
C LYS A 93 1.05 8.27 8.47
N ILE A 94 1.31 9.02 7.39
CA ILE A 94 2.66 9.20 6.88
C ILE A 94 3.46 10.06 7.84
N ILE A 95 4.70 9.66 8.09
CA ILE A 95 5.65 10.46 8.86
C ILE A 95 6.65 11.13 7.92
N SER A 96 7.35 10.34 7.10
CA SER A 96 8.37 10.85 6.21
C SER A 96 8.67 9.86 5.10
N GLU A 97 9.13 10.36 3.97
CA GLU A 97 9.57 9.50 2.87
C GLU A 97 11.00 9.01 3.10
N ILE A 98 11.25 7.76 2.77
CA ILE A 98 12.56 7.13 2.85
C ILE A 98 13.23 7.25 1.49
N GLU A 99 14.46 7.77 1.45
CA GLU A 99 15.25 7.73 0.22
C GLU A 99 15.70 6.31 -0.07
N ASN A 100 15.50 5.86 -1.30
CA ASN A 100 15.95 4.55 -1.73
C ASN A 100 16.28 4.57 -3.22
N LYS A 101 16.84 3.47 -3.72
CA LYS A 101 17.16 3.29 -5.14
C LYS A 101 16.16 2.42 -5.87
N LYS A 102 15.02 2.13 -5.23
CA LYS A 102 13.96 1.30 -5.79
C LYS A 102 13.09 2.10 -6.74
N LEU A 103 12.35 1.43 -7.59
CA LEU A 103 11.43 2.07 -8.52
C LEU A 103 10.18 2.63 -7.83
N TYR A 104 9.84 2.12 -6.66
CA TYR A 104 8.66 2.54 -5.90
C TYR A 104 9.07 3.27 -4.63
N ARG A 105 8.13 4.01 -4.06
CA ARG A 105 8.36 4.86 -2.90
C ARG A 105 8.08 4.10 -1.60
N GLU A 106 8.89 4.36 -0.59
CA GLU A 106 8.72 3.82 0.76
C GLU A 106 8.62 4.95 1.77
N PHE A 107 7.84 4.74 2.83
CA PHE A 107 7.60 5.77 3.83
C PHE A 107 7.67 5.19 5.24
N ASN A 108 8.16 6.01 6.16
CA ASN A 108 7.95 5.78 7.59
C ASN A 108 6.51 6.15 7.91
N ILE A 109 5.84 5.31 8.67
CA ILE A 109 4.42 5.46 8.96
C ILE A 109 4.13 5.18 10.42
N ASN A 110 2.93 5.60 10.86
CA ASN A 110 2.47 5.43 12.22
C ASN A 110 1.03 4.94 12.20
N PHE A 111 0.76 3.85 12.91
CA PHE A 111 -0.57 3.26 13.03
C PHE A 111 -1.28 3.65 14.33
N ASP A 112 -0.59 4.29 15.27
CA ASP A 112 -1.05 4.39 16.66
C ASP A 112 -2.45 4.95 16.81
N HIS A 113 -2.78 6.00 16.09
CA HIS A 113 -4.11 6.62 16.18
C HIS A 113 -5.22 5.62 15.79
N PHE A 114 -5.03 4.93 14.67
CA PHE A 114 -6.06 4.05 14.10
C PHE A 114 -6.10 2.70 14.79
N LYS A 115 -5.00 2.25 15.31
CA LYS A 115 -4.89 1.01 16.05
C LYS A 115 -5.71 1.06 17.34
N LYS A 116 -5.72 2.20 18.04
CA LYS A 116 -6.55 2.41 19.22
C LYS A 116 -8.04 2.39 18.89
N ILE A 117 -8.43 3.02 17.80
CA ILE A 117 -9.82 3.02 17.34
C ILE A 117 -10.28 1.59 17.03
N GLY A 118 -9.45 0.81 16.36
CA GLY A 118 -9.77 -0.59 16.08
C GLY A 118 -9.99 -1.41 17.34
N ARG A 119 -9.22 -1.17 18.38
CA ARG A 119 -9.39 -1.87 19.66
C ARG A 119 -10.67 -1.52 20.38
N ALA A 120 -11.15 -0.31 20.22
CA ALA A 120 -12.37 0.14 20.89
C ALA A 120 -13.61 -0.60 20.39
N HIS A 121 -13.54 -1.28 19.27
CA HIS A 121 -14.64 -2.02 18.68
C HIS A 121 -14.58 -3.52 18.92
N VAL A 122 -13.62 -3.96 19.70
CA VAL A 122 -13.42 -5.37 19.99
C VAL A 122 -14.24 -5.83 21.20
#